data_78b2f13fe41fa7da39f1cb99bc20b8ca
#
_entry.id   78b2f13fe41fa7da39f1cb99bc20b8ca
#
_cell.length_a   1.000
_cell.length_b   1.000
_cell.length_c   1.000
_cell.angle_alpha   90.00
_cell.angle_beta   90.00
_cell.angle_gamma   90.00
#
_symmetry.space_group_name_H-M   'P 1'
#
loop_
_entity.id
_entity.type
_entity.pdbx_description
1 polymer ?
#
loop_
_entity_poly.entity_id
_entity_poly.type
_entity_poly.pdbx_seq_one_letter_code
_entity_poly.pdbx_strand_id
1 'polypeptide(L)'
;MLWLADVLSLLGDQLARVALAVLVFGRTGSALLTGLVYALSFLPALVGGPLLAGLADRLPRRRLMVSCDLARGLVVAVMAAPGAPLWLLCALLVGAVLLTAPFTAARAALLPDVLPDDRYVLASAINNITDQGAQVLGFAVGGGLAAVLGSSMTLGIDAATFVASALLLQLGLAHRPAPSDPKEGTGRPSALRSALAGSRLIGGDARLRALLGYAWLCGFSVVPEGLAAPYAAAEGAGAGTVGLLMAAQPTGAVLGAVLLARFVAPARRLRLMGPLAVLSCAPLLGCALRPGIPITLALLAVSGLGTAFQLAANAAFVQAVPAAVRGQVFGLAQAGIITVQGAAILLAGAVASRLAPALVVAGAGGLGTAAAARLIWSLSRAERAAAQRAGLPG
;
A
#
# COMPACT_ATOMS: atom_id res chain seq x y z
N MET A 1 -21.72 -2.45 -10.55
CA MET A 1 -20.79 -2.41 -11.69
C MET A 1 -19.49 -1.69 -11.34
N LEU A 2 -19.50 -0.44 -10.85
CA LEU A 2 -18.25 0.29 -10.45
C LEU A 2 -17.40 -0.52 -9.46
N TRP A 3 -18.01 -1.06 -8.40
CA TRP A 3 -17.30 -1.87 -7.39
C TRP A 3 -16.69 -3.16 -7.99
N LEU A 4 -17.40 -3.86 -8.87
CA LEU A 4 -16.87 -5.07 -9.51
C LEU A 4 -15.69 -4.76 -10.44
N ALA A 5 -15.77 -3.67 -11.20
CA ALA A 5 -14.66 -3.20 -12.02
C ALA A 5 -13.41 -2.89 -11.18
N ASP A 6 -13.62 -2.21 -10.05
CA ASP A 6 -12.56 -1.89 -9.10
C ASP A 6 -11.92 -3.15 -8.49
N VAL A 7 -12.73 -4.12 -8.05
CA VAL A 7 -12.23 -5.41 -7.55
C VAL A 7 -11.36 -6.11 -8.57
N LEU A 8 -11.80 -6.17 -9.85
CA LEU A 8 -11.03 -6.80 -10.92
C LEU A 8 -9.70 -6.11 -11.17
N SER A 9 -9.70 -4.78 -11.23
CA SER A 9 -8.49 -3.98 -11.41
C SER A 9 -7.52 -4.16 -10.24
N LEU A 10 -8.01 -4.16 -8.98
CA LEU A 10 -7.21 -4.37 -7.79
C LEU A 10 -6.62 -5.78 -7.72
N LEU A 11 -7.42 -6.81 -8.03
CA LEU A 11 -6.95 -8.19 -8.09
C LEU A 11 -5.83 -8.34 -9.13
N GLY A 12 -6.04 -7.77 -10.33
CA GLY A 12 -5.06 -7.76 -11.39
C GLY A 12 -3.73 -7.16 -10.94
N ASP A 13 -3.75 -5.99 -10.32
CA ASP A 13 -2.54 -5.34 -9.79
C ASP A 13 -1.74 -6.26 -8.86
N GLN A 14 -2.41 -7.04 -8.01
CA GLN A 14 -1.71 -7.96 -7.10
C GLN A 14 -1.19 -9.20 -7.83
N LEU A 15 -1.93 -9.70 -8.84
CA LEU A 15 -1.44 -10.76 -9.73
C LEU A 15 -0.14 -10.35 -10.42
N ALA A 16 -0.11 -9.14 -11.00
CA ALA A 16 1.08 -8.59 -11.65
C ALA A 16 2.28 -8.48 -10.71
N ARG A 17 2.07 -8.03 -9.47
CA ARG A 17 3.16 -7.90 -8.48
C ARG A 17 3.83 -9.25 -8.20
N VAL A 18 3.04 -10.30 -7.97
CA VAL A 18 3.58 -11.66 -7.76
C VAL A 18 4.27 -12.17 -9.02
N ALA A 19 3.60 -12.07 -10.18
CA ALA A 19 4.14 -12.55 -11.45
C ALA A 19 5.47 -11.86 -11.79
N LEU A 20 5.58 -10.55 -11.57
CA LEU A 20 6.81 -9.80 -11.80
C LEU A 20 7.91 -10.17 -10.80
N ALA A 21 7.60 -10.35 -9.51
CA ALA A 21 8.56 -10.77 -8.51
C ALA A 21 9.17 -12.15 -8.88
N VAL A 22 8.31 -13.10 -9.28
CA VAL A 22 8.74 -14.43 -9.73
C VAL A 22 9.53 -14.36 -11.04
N LEU A 23 9.05 -13.59 -12.03
CA LEU A 23 9.68 -13.43 -13.34
C LEU A 23 11.07 -12.82 -13.24
N VAL A 24 11.20 -11.71 -12.51
CA VAL A 24 12.46 -10.99 -12.40
C VAL A 24 13.47 -11.81 -11.62
N PHE A 25 13.06 -12.37 -10.48
CA PHE A 25 13.96 -13.23 -9.70
C PHE A 25 14.36 -14.48 -10.47
N GLY A 26 13.43 -15.15 -11.14
CA GLY A 26 13.70 -16.35 -11.94
C GLY A 26 14.66 -16.11 -13.11
N ARG A 27 14.62 -14.90 -13.72
CA ARG A 27 15.52 -14.54 -14.82
C ARG A 27 16.90 -14.07 -14.37
N THR A 28 16.97 -13.39 -13.22
CA THR A 28 18.19 -12.68 -12.81
C THR A 28 18.89 -13.27 -11.60
N GLY A 29 18.21 -14.06 -10.78
CA GLY A 29 18.68 -14.52 -9.48
C GLY A 29 18.97 -13.38 -8.48
N SER A 30 18.59 -12.12 -8.82
CA SER A 30 18.98 -10.93 -8.09
C SER A 30 17.86 -10.43 -7.17
N ALA A 31 18.10 -10.46 -5.86
CA ALA A 31 17.21 -9.88 -4.88
C ALA A 31 17.10 -8.35 -5.03
N LEU A 32 18.20 -7.68 -5.45
CA LEU A 32 18.20 -6.23 -5.71
C LEU A 32 17.26 -5.87 -6.86
N LEU A 33 17.34 -6.57 -8.00
CA LEU A 33 16.50 -6.28 -9.16
C LEU A 33 15.03 -6.60 -8.87
N THR A 34 14.77 -7.67 -8.12
CA THR A 34 13.41 -8.00 -7.67
C THR A 34 12.86 -6.92 -6.74
N GLY A 35 13.65 -6.47 -5.76
CA GLY A 35 13.29 -5.37 -4.87
C GLY A 35 13.10 -4.05 -5.63
N LEU A 36 13.93 -3.76 -6.65
CA LEU A 36 13.78 -2.58 -7.50
C LEU A 36 12.44 -2.60 -8.23
N VAL A 37 12.10 -3.70 -8.90
CA VAL A 37 10.82 -3.82 -9.62
C VAL A 37 9.64 -3.71 -8.66
N TYR A 38 9.74 -4.32 -7.48
CA TYR A 38 8.69 -4.18 -6.48
C TYR A 38 8.58 -2.74 -5.94
N ALA A 39 9.68 -2.05 -5.69
CA ALA A 39 9.69 -0.64 -5.28
C ALA A 39 9.10 0.30 -6.35
N LEU A 40 9.28 -0.02 -7.64
CA LEU A 40 8.66 0.69 -8.75
C LEU A 40 7.12 0.56 -8.78
N SER A 41 6.53 -0.38 -8.03
CA SER A 41 5.08 -0.43 -7.83
C SER A 41 4.54 0.63 -6.86
N PHE A 42 5.42 1.36 -6.18
CA PHE A 42 5.07 2.42 -5.21
C PHE A 42 5.55 3.80 -5.65
N LEU A 43 6.85 3.93 -5.93
CA LEU A 43 7.51 5.22 -6.11
C LEU A 43 6.90 6.12 -7.21
N PRO A 44 6.49 5.62 -8.39
CA PRO A 44 5.92 6.46 -9.44
C PRO A 44 4.61 7.15 -9.02
N ALA A 45 3.87 6.60 -8.06
CA ALA A 45 2.63 7.19 -7.54
C ALA A 45 2.89 8.57 -6.88
N LEU A 46 4.09 8.83 -6.35
CA LEU A 46 4.48 10.12 -5.79
C LEU A 46 4.43 11.25 -6.82
N VAL A 47 4.76 10.91 -8.06
CA VAL A 47 4.79 11.86 -9.18
C VAL A 47 3.45 11.86 -9.92
N GLY A 48 2.84 10.68 -10.06
CA GLY A 48 1.56 10.50 -10.77
C GLY A 48 0.41 11.26 -10.14
N GLY A 49 0.31 11.27 -8.81
CA GLY A 49 -0.73 11.99 -8.09
C GLY A 49 -0.76 13.49 -8.42
N PRO A 50 0.30 14.26 -8.15
CA PRO A 50 0.35 15.69 -8.44
C PRO A 50 0.23 16.05 -9.92
N LEU A 51 0.74 15.22 -10.84
CA LEU A 51 0.76 15.53 -12.27
C LEU A 51 -0.53 15.13 -12.98
N LEU A 52 -1.11 13.98 -12.65
CA LEU A 52 -2.16 13.36 -13.44
C LEU A 52 -3.55 13.40 -12.80
N ALA A 53 -3.66 13.62 -11.47
CA ALA A 53 -4.95 13.68 -10.80
C ALA A 53 -5.87 14.78 -11.35
N GLY A 54 -5.31 15.90 -11.83
CA GLY A 54 -6.06 17.00 -12.46
C GLY A 54 -6.77 16.61 -13.77
N LEU A 55 -6.43 15.48 -14.40
CA LEU A 55 -7.15 14.96 -15.56
C LEU A 55 -8.59 14.57 -15.20
N ALA A 56 -8.85 14.15 -13.96
CA ALA A 56 -10.17 13.80 -13.48
C ALA A 56 -11.14 15.02 -13.38
N ASP A 57 -10.59 16.22 -13.28
CA ASP A 57 -11.35 17.48 -13.28
C ASP A 57 -11.68 17.99 -14.69
N ARG A 58 -10.92 17.55 -15.71
CA ARG A 58 -11.01 18.04 -17.09
C ARG A 58 -11.74 17.10 -18.05
N LEU A 59 -11.69 15.80 -17.76
CA LEU A 59 -12.21 14.76 -18.66
C LEU A 59 -13.48 14.11 -18.09
N PRO A 60 -14.40 13.61 -18.96
CA PRO A 60 -15.52 12.80 -18.50
C PRO A 60 -14.99 11.60 -17.70
N ARG A 61 -15.34 11.50 -16.42
CA ARG A 61 -14.78 10.53 -15.45
C ARG A 61 -14.86 9.08 -15.96
N ARG A 62 -15.98 8.69 -16.58
CA ARG A 62 -16.15 7.35 -17.18
C ARG A 62 -15.13 7.10 -18.29
N ARG A 63 -14.95 8.05 -19.22
CA ARG A 63 -13.99 7.89 -20.33
C ARG A 63 -12.56 7.79 -19.81
N LEU A 64 -12.22 8.62 -18.80
CA LEU A 64 -10.91 8.61 -18.19
C LEU A 64 -10.61 7.25 -17.53
N MET A 65 -11.55 6.70 -16.75
CA MET A 65 -11.35 5.39 -16.10
C MET A 65 -11.19 4.27 -17.14
N VAL A 66 -12.06 4.22 -18.15
CA VAL A 66 -12.00 3.22 -19.23
C VAL A 66 -10.68 3.33 -20.01
N SER A 67 -10.24 4.55 -20.36
CA SER A 67 -8.96 4.74 -21.07
C SER A 67 -7.76 4.36 -20.23
N CYS A 68 -7.77 4.62 -18.91
CA CYS A 68 -6.72 4.19 -18.00
C CYS A 68 -6.64 2.67 -17.90
N ASP A 69 -7.77 1.97 -17.74
CA ASP A 69 -7.77 0.50 -17.66
C ASP A 69 -7.33 -0.14 -18.97
N LEU A 70 -7.80 0.35 -20.12
CA LEU A 70 -7.35 -0.15 -21.44
C LEU A 70 -5.85 0.09 -21.65
N ALA A 71 -5.36 1.26 -21.30
CA ALA A 71 -3.92 1.58 -21.40
C ALA A 71 -3.09 0.68 -20.47
N ARG A 72 -3.54 0.45 -19.22
CA ARG A 72 -2.89 -0.47 -18.28
C ARG A 72 -2.95 -1.92 -18.79
N GLY A 73 -4.09 -2.36 -19.29
CA GLY A 73 -4.24 -3.68 -19.90
C GLY A 73 -3.28 -3.89 -21.07
N LEU A 74 -3.13 -2.89 -21.95
CA LEU A 74 -2.17 -2.94 -23.07
C LEU A 74 -0.72 -3.01 -22.56
N VAL A 75 -0.37 -2.16 -21.58
CA VAL A 75 0.97 -2.13 -20.98
C VAL A 75 1.30 -3.50 -20.37
N VAL A 76 0.39 -4.07 -19.59
CA VAL A 76 0.59 -5.38 -18.96
C VAL A 76 0.62 -6.51 -19.99
N ALA A 77 -0.20 -6.45 -21.05
CA ALA A 77 -0.13 -7.40 -22.16
C ALA A 77 1.24 -7.40 -22.86
N VAL A 78 1.86 -6.21 -23.03
CA VAL A 78 3.23 -6.10 -23.55
C VAL A 78 4.24 -6.69 -22.55
N MET A 79 4.06 -6.47 -21.24
CA MET A 79 4.92 -7.08 -20.21
C MET A 79 4.81 -8.61 -20.18
N ALA A 80 3.67 -9.18 -20.56
CA ALA A 80 3.43 -10.62 -20.66
C ALA A 80 4.23 -11.27 -21.81
N ALA A 81 4.73 -10.47 -22.78
CA ALA A 81 5.47 -10.99 -23.91
C ALA A 81 6.75 -11.73 -23.46
N PRO A 82 6.99 -12.98 -23.96
CA PRO A 82 8.20 -13.72 -23.62
C PRO A 82 9.45 -12.98 -24.08
N GLY A 83 10.47 -12.92 -23.24
CA GLY A 83 11.76 -12.31 -23.63
C GLY A 83 11.84 -10.78 -23.48
N ALA A 84 10.80 -10.10 -23.00
CA ALA A 84 10.87 -8.66 -22.76
C ALA A 84 12.07 -8.30 -21.87
N PRO A 85 12.95 -7.35 -22.27
CA PRO A 85 14.10 -6.97 -21.47
C PRO A 85 13.69 -6.27 -20.18
N LEU A 86 14.51 -6.38 -19.13
CA LEU A 86 14.18 -5.87 -17.79
C LEU A 86 13.91 -4.37 -17.78
N TRP A 87 14.69 -3.59 -18.53
CA TRP A 87 14.47 -2.15 -18.61
C TRP A 87 13.09 -1.79 -19.17
N LEU A 88 12.60 -2.57 -20.15
CA LEU A 88 11.27 -2.39 -20.72
C LEU A 88 10.19 -2.75 -19.68
N LEU A 89 10.34 -3.86 -18.95
CA LEU A 89 9.43 -4.22 -17.85
C LEU A 89 9.35 -3.12 -16.80
N CYS A 90 10.49 -2.54 -16.41
CA CYS A 90 10.52 -1.41 -15.46
C CYS A 90 9.81 -0.17 -16.03
N ALA A 91 10.07 0.20 -17.28
CA ALA A 91 9.44 1.36 -17.92
C ALA A 91 7.92 1.20 -18.05
N LEU A 92 7.48 0.02 -18.48
CA LEU A 92 6.05 -0.31 -18.60
C LEU A 92 5.37 -0.33 -17.23
N LEU A 93 6.01 -0.89 -16.19
CA LEU A 93 5.49 -0.87 -14.82
C LEU A 93 5.32 0.56 -14.31
N VAL A 94 6.31 1.43 -14.51
CA VAL A 94 6.19 2.85 -14.17
C VAL A 94 4.99 3.48 -14.89
N GLY A 95 4.80 3.21 -16.18
CA GLY A 95 3.66 3.68 -16.95
C GLY A 95 2.32 3.19 -16.37
N ALA A 96 2.21 1.91 -16.05
CA ALA A 96 1.01 1.34 -15.44
C ALA A 96 0.68 1.99 -14.08
N VAL A 97 1.69 2.19 -13.22
CA VAL A 97 1.51 2.82 -11.90
C VAL A 97 1.13 4.30 -12.04
N LEU A 98 1.69 5.03 -12.98
CA LEU A 98 1.32 6.43 -13.25
C LEU A 98 -0.16 6.56 -13.67
N LEU A 99 -0.67 5.62 -14.46
CA LEU A 99 -2.07 5.59 -14.89
C LEU A 99 -3.06 5.26 -13.76
N THR A 100 -2.59 4.72 -12.63
CA THR A 100 -3.45 4.47 -11.45
C THR A 100 -3.92 5.78 -10.81
N ALA A 101 -3.11 6.84 -10.85
CA ALA A 101 -3.45 8.12 -10.21
C ALA A 101 -4.71 8.79 -10.80
N PRO A 102 -4.84 8.99 -12.14
CA PRO A 102 -6.05 9.57 -12.72
C PRO A 102 -7.27 8.64 -12.59
N PHE A 103 -7.09 7.32 -12.63
CA PHE A 103 -8.16 6.35 -12.38
C PHE A 103 -8.72 6.52 -10.97
N THR A 104 -7.87 6.50 -9.95
CA THR A 104 -8.26 6.62 -8.54
C THR A 104 -8.90 7.98 -8.25
N ALA A 105 -8.38 9.07 -8.85
CA ALA A 105 -8.97 10.40 -8.73
C ALA A 105 -10.37 10.46 -9.34
N ALA A 106 -10.57 9.91 -10.55
CA ALA A 106 -11.88 9.87 -11.20
C ALA A 106 -12.87 9.01 -10.40
N ARG A 107 -12.43 7.86 -9.86
CA ARG A 107 -13.23 6.99 -8.99
C ARG A 107 -13.66 7.73 -7.71
N ALA A 108 -12.73 8.36 -7.02
CA ALA A 108 -13.01 9.11 -5.80
C ALA A 108 -14.00 10.26 -6.03
N ALA A 109 -13.91 10.92 -7.19
CA ALA A 109 -14.82 11.99 -7.56
C ALA A 109 -16.23 11.49 -7.95
N LEU A 110 -16.37 10.23 -8.43
CA LEU A 110 -17.67 9.63 -8.76
C LEU A 110 -18.43 9.14 -7.51
N LEU A 111 -17.73 8.75 -6.46
CA LEU A 111 -18.33 8.11 -5.29
C LEU A 111 -19.40 8.96 -4.59
N PRO A 112 -19.16 10.28 -4.31
CA PRO A 112 -20.16 11.16 -3.72
C PRO A 112 -21.36 11.43 -4.64
N ASP A 113 -21.16 11.41 -5.97
CA ASP A 113 -22.23 11.63 -6.95
C ASP A 113 -23.21 10.45 -7.05
N VAL A 114 -22.78 9.28 -6.60
CA VAL A 114 -23.57 8.03 -6.67
C VAL A 114 -24.20 7.67 -5.33
N LEU A 115 -23.60 8.13 -4.22
CA LEU A 115 -24.00 7.75 -2.87
C LEU A 115 -24.29 8.98 -2.02
N PRO A 116 -25.52 9.13 -1.43
CA PRO A 116 -25.85 10.18 -0.48
C PRO A 116 -25.01 10.08 0.80
N ASP A 117 -24.92 11.19 1.55
CA ASP A 117 -24.00 11.45 2.66
C ASP A 117 -23.79 10.31 3.67
N ASP A 118 -24.85 9.66 4.13
CA ASP A 118 -24.76 8.56 5.11
C ASP A 118 -24.14 7.27 4.50
N ARG A 119 -24.31 7.08 3.20
CA ARG A 119 -23.80 5.89 2.49
C ARG A 119 -22.34 6.04 2.07
N TYR A 120 -21.79 7.25 2.06
CA TYR A 120 -20.39 7.49 1.73
C TYR A 120 -19.44 6.87 2.76
N VAL A 121 -19.75 6.96 4.05
CA VAL A 121 -18.95 6.35 5.13
C VAL A 121 -18.95 4.83 4.98
N LEU A 122 -20.12 4.24 4.71
CA LEU A 122 -20.24 2.80 4.46
C LEU A 122 -19.45 2.36 3.23
N ALA A 123 -19.54 3.13 2.12
CA ALA A 123 -18.79 2.85 0.92
C ALA A 123 -17.27 2.92 1.11
N SER A 124 -16.79 3.88 1.91
CA SER A 124 -15.37 3.98 2.26
C SER A 124 -14.90 2.77 3.07
N ALA A 125 -15.72 2.27 4.00
CA ALA A 125 -15.43 1.07 4.76
C ALA A 125 -15.40 -0.18 3.85
N ILE A 126 -16.37 -0.32 2.94
CA ILE A 126 -16.42 -1.40 1.95
C ILE A 126 -15.18 -1.35 1.05
N ASN A 127 -14.77 -0.17 0.58
CA ASN A 127 -13.57 -0.02 -0.24
C ASN A 127 -12.32 -0.52 0.49
N ASN A 128 -12.13 -0.13 1.76
CA ASN A 128 -10.99 -0.61 2.55
C ASN A 128 -10.97 -2.14 2.71
N ILE A 129 -12.14 -2.74 2.97
CA ILE A 129 -12.24 -4.21 3.07
C ILE A 129 -11.94 -4.85 1.72
N THR A 130 -12.43 -4.25 0.63
CA THR A 130 -12.20 -4.71 -0.73
C THR A 130 -10.71 -4.66 -1.09
N ASP A 131 -10.04 -3.53 -0.81
CA ASP A 131 -8.60 -3.35 -1.08
C ASP A 131 -7.77 -4.43 -0.36
N GLN A 132 -8.05 -4.66 0.92
CA GLN A 132 -7.36 -5.68 1.71
C GLN A 132 -7.70 -7.10 1.24
N GLY A 133 -8.97 -7.38 0.93
CA GLY A 133 -9.40 -8.66 0.40
C GLY A 133 -8.80 -8.97 -0.97
N ALA A 134 -8.77 -7.97 -1.86
CA ALA A 134 -8.14 -8.08 -3.17
C ALA A 134 -6.62 -8.33 -3.05
N GLN A 135 -5.95 -7.73 -2.07
CA GLN A 135 -4.54 -7.97 -1.82
C GLN A 135 -4.28 -9.42 -1.40
N VAL A 136 -5.04 -9.93 -0.41
CA VAL A 136 -4.90 -11.32 0.06
C VAL A 136 -5.17 -12.32 -1.07
N LEU A 137 -6.32 -12.18 -1.74
CA LEU A 137 -6.74 -13.07 -2.81
C LEU A 137 -5.83 -12.97 -4.03
N GLY A 138 -5.48 -11.74 -4.42
CA GLY A 138 -4.64 -11.48 -5.58
C GLY A 138 -3.23 -12.07 -5.40
N PHE A 139 -2.63 -11.93 -4.23
CA PHE A 139 -1.33 -12.54 -3.97
C PHE A 139 -1.40 -14.06 -3.93
N ALA A 140 -2.38 -14.64 -3.23
CA ALA A 140 -2.52 -16.10 -3.13
C ALA A 140 -2.82 -16.72 -4.51
N VAL A 141 -3.81 -16.17 -5.23
CA VAL A 141 -4.19 -16.64 -6.59
C VAL A 141 -3.05 -16.37 -7.57
N GLY A 142 -2.40 -15.20 -7.50
CA GLY A 142 -1.26 -14.84 -8.35
C GLY A 142 -0.10 -15.81 -8.22
N GLY A 143 0.24 -16.22 -7.00
CA GLY A 143 1.24 -17.24 -6.75
C GLY A 143 0.86 -18.60 -7.30
N GLY A 144 -0.40 -19.01 -7.11
CA GLY A 144 -0.94 -20.27 -7.67
C GLY A 144 -0.91 -20.26 -9.20
N LEU A 145 -1.38 -19.19 -9.84
CA LEU A 145 -1.36 -19.05 -11.31
C LEU A 145 0.08 -19.01 -11.85
N ALA A 146 0.97 -18.29 -11.20
CA ALA A 146 2.38 -18.25 -11.59
C ALA A 146 3.07 -19.60 -11.47
N ALA A 147 2.67 -20.43 -10.49
CA ALA A 147 3.20 -21.78 -10.31
C ALA A 147 2.72 -22.77 -11.40
N VAL A 148 1.44 -22.65 -11.83
CA VAL A 148 0.82 -23.60 -12.77
C VAL A 148 0.99 -23.15 -14.22
N LEU A 149 0.76 -21.86 -14.50
CA LEU A 149 0.72 -21.32 -15.86
C LEU A 149 1.98 -20.51 -16.23
N GLY A 150 2.82 -20.19 -15.23
CA GLY A 150 3.98 -19.33 -15.39
C GLY A 150 3.63 -17.83 -15.33
N SER A 151 4.65 -17.00 -15.14
CA SER A 151 4.49 -15.56 -14.91
C SER A 151 3.94 -14.82 -16.13
N SER A 152 4.32 -15.20 -17.37
CA SER A 152 3.81 -14.53 -18.58
C SER A 152 2.30 -14.72 -18.76
N MET A 153 1.78 -15.93 -18.54
CA MET A 153 0.35 -16.20 -18.63
C MET A 153 -0.42 -15.49 -17.48
N THR A 154 0.18 -15.44 -16.28
CA THR A 154 -0.40 -14.71 -15.14
C THR A 154 -0.53 -13.21 -15.46
N LEU A 155 0.47 -12.59 -16.09
CA LEU A 155 0.39 -11.21 -16.59
C LEU A 155 -0.66 -11.07 -17.72
N GLY A 156 -0.80 -12.07 -18.58
CA GLY A 156 -1.86 -12.09 -19.61
C GLY A 156 -3.27 -12.12 -19.00
N ILE A 157 -3.46 -12.88 -17.92
CA ILE A 157 -4.73 -12.91 -17.17
C ILE A 157 -4.96 -11.54 -16.51
N ASP A 158 -3.94 -10.92 -15.94
CA ASP A 158 -4.06 -9.55 -15.40
C ASP A 158 -4.47 -8.54 -16.48
N ALA A 159 -3.84 -8.57 -17.66
CA ALA A 159 -4.25 -7.74 -18.79
C ALA A 159 -5.74 -7.93 -19.13
N ALA A 160 -6.24 -9.18 -19.08
CA ALA A 160 -7.65 -9.48 -19.31
C ALA A 160 -8.56 -8.92 -18.20
N THR A 161 -8.11 -8.87 -16.94
CA THR A 161 -8.88 -8.25 -15.84
C THR A 161 -9.08 -6.76 -16.07
N PHE A 162 -8.08 -6.04 -16.59
CA PHE A 162 -8.22 -4.63 -16.97
C PHE A 162 -9.20 -4.41 -18.11
N VAL A 163 -9.19 -5.29 -19.13
CA VAL A 163 -10.15 -5.22 -20.22
C VAL A 163 -11.57 -5.48 -19.69
N ALA A 164 -11.74 -6.49 -18.84
CA ALA A 164 -13.03 -6.78 -18.21
C ALA A 164 -13.52 -5.61 -17.33
N SER A 165 -12.63 -4.99 -16.55
CA SER A 165 -12.93 -3.78 -15.78
C SER A 165 -13.39 -2.64 -16.70
N ALA A 166 -12.65 -2.36 -17.77
CA ALA A 166 -13.00 -1.32 -18.74
C ALA A 166 -14.38 -1.57 -19.37
N LEU A 167 -14.70 -2.82 -19.72
CA LEU A 167 -16.02 -3.19 -20.24
C LEU A 167 -17.13 -3.00 -19.22
N LEU A 168 -16.91 -3.40 -17.96
CA LEU A 168 -17.88 -3.18 -16.88
C LEU A 168 -18.13 -1.68 -16.63
N LEU A 169 -17.09 -0.86 -16.67
CA LEU A 169 -17.21 0.59 -16.56
C LEU A 169 -17.94 1.18 -17.77
N GLN A 170 -17.64 0.69 -18.98
CA GLN A 170 -18.26 1.15 -20.20
C GLN A 170 -19.75 0.82 -20.27
N LEU A 171 -20.16 -0.34 -19.79
CA LEU A 171 -21.56 -0.80 -19.82
C LEU A 171 -22.35 -0.35 -18.59
N GLY A 172 -21.69 -0.23 -17.44
CA GLY A 172 -22.37 -0.04 -16.16
C GLY A 172 -22.47 1.40 -15.66
N LEU A 173 -21.69 2.33 -16.23
CA LEU A 173 -21.72 3.74 -15.81
C LEU A 173 -22.47 4.59 -16.83
N ALA A 174 -23.43 5.39 -16.35
CA ALA A 174 -24.08 6.39 -17.19
C ALA A 174 -23.08 7.44 -17.68
N HIS A 175 -23.26 7.89 -18.92
CA HIS A 175 -22.45 8.99 -19.44
C HIS A 175 -22.82 10.28 -18.72
N ARG A 176 -21.84 10.87 -18.02
CA ARG A 176 -21.97 12.20 -17.44
C ARG A 176 -20.97 13.12 -18.12
N PRO A 177 -21.39 14.35 -18.52
CA PRO A 177 -20.44 15.33 -19.07
C PRO A 177 -19.34 15.64 -18.05
N ALA A 178 -18.23 16.17 -18.55
CA ALA A 178 -17.20 16.73 -17.67
C ALA A 178 -17.83 17.78 -16.74
N PRO A 179 -17.33 17.94 -15.50
CA PRO A 179 -17.81 19.05 -14.65
C PRO A 179 -17.69 20.36 -15.41
N SER A 180 -18.81 21.02 -15.64
CA SER A 180 -18.85 22.36 -16.25
C SER A 180 -18.30 23.33 -15.22
N ASP A 181 -17.23 24.01 -15.56
CA ASP A 181 -16.38 24.93 -14.82
C ASP A 181 -15.27 24.22 -13.97
N PRO A 182 -14.03 24.37 -14.40
CA PRO A 182 -12.95 24.47 -13.44
C PRO A 182 -13.31 25.69 -12.59
N LYS A 183 -13.59 25.53 -11.29
CA LYS A 183 -13.72 26.67 -10.38
C LYS A 183 -12.49 27.55 -10.57
N GLU A 184 -12.58 28.50 -11.47
CA GLU A 184 -11.68 29.62 -11.58
C GLU A 184 -11.76 30.34 -10.25
N GLY A 185 -10.66 30.41 -9.54
CA GLY A 185 -10.56 31.40 -8.50
C GLY A 185 -10.25 30.99 -7.08
N THR A 186 -9.75 29.80 -6.83
CA THR A 186 -8.89 29.67 -5.65
C THR A 186 -7.59 29.03 -6.13
N GLY A 187 -6.56 29.86 -6.33
CA GLY A 187 -5.23 29.39 -6.65
C GLY A 187 -4.86 28.28 -5.65
N ARG A 188 -4.98 27.01 -6.08
CA ARG A 188 -4.53 25.90 -5.25
C ARG A 188 -3.08 26.22 -4.89
N PRO A 189 -2.74 26.38 -3.60
CA PRO A 189 -1.36 26.63 -3.24
C PRO A 189 -0.51 25.55 -3.91
N SER A 190 0.63 25.92 -4.50
CA SER A 190 1.49 24.96 -5.19
C SER A 190 1.71 23.78 -4.26
N ALA A 191 1.72 22.53 -4.80
CA ALA A 191 1.92 21.31 -4.02
C ALA A 191 3.12 21.43 -3.08
N LEU A 192 4.16 22.14 -3.51
CA LEU A 192 5.33 22.43 -2.71
C LEU A 192 5.03 23.35 -1.51
N ARG A 193 4.24 24.42 -1.67
CA ARG A 193 3.86 25.29 -0.55
C ARG A 193 3.00 24.54 0.46
N SER A 194 2.08 23.72 -0.02
CA SER A 194 1.24 22.87 0.83
C SER A 194 2.07 21.85 1.60
N ALA A 195 3.05 21.20 0.97
CA ALA A 195 3.96 20.28 1.62
C ALA A 195 4.82 20.97 2.68
N LEU A 196 5.35 22.17 2.38
CA LEU A 196 6.14 22.98 3.33
C LEU A 196 5.32 23.45 4.53
N ALA A 197 4.07 23.84 4.32
CA ALA A 197 3.18 24.22 5.42
C ALA A 197 2.85 23.03 6.32
N GLY A 198 2.53 21.87 5.72
CA GLY A 198 2.29 20.62 6.44
C GLY A 198 3.53 20.14 7.22
N SER A 199 4.72 20.21 6.63
CA SER A 199 5.96 19.80 7.28
C SER A 199 6.34 20.68 8.47
N ARG A 200 6.11 22.00 8.39
CA ARG A 200 6.30 22.93 9.51
C ARG A 200 5.36 22.63 10.66
N LEU A 201 4.08 22.37 10.39
CA LEU A 201 3.12 21.99 11.42
C LEU A 201 3.53 20.72 12.15
N ILE A 202 3.87 19.67 11.40
CA ILE A 202 4.34 18.39 11.96
C ILE A 202 5.64 18.59 12.72
N GLY A 203 6.57 19.38 12.17
CA GLY A 203 7.85 19.71 12.83
C GLY A 203 7.69 20.39 14.17
N GLY A 204 6.67 21.25 14.33
CA GLY A 204 6.37 21.97 15.57
C GLY A 204 5.67 21.14 16.65
N ASP A 205 4.99 20.04 16.30
CA ASP A 205 4.20 19.24 17.24
C ASP A 205 4.81 17.84 17.44
N ALA A 206 5.25 17.55 18.66
CA ALA A 206 5.85 16.27 19.03
C ALA A 206 4.86 15.10 18.91
N ARG A 207 3.56 15.33 19.16
CA ARG A 207 2.51 14.32 19.02
C ARG A 207 2.28 13.97 17.55
N LEU A 208 2.18 14.98 16.68
CA LEU A 208 2.03 14.76 15.23
C LEU A 208 3.25 14.03 14.65
N ARG A 209 4.47 14.37 15.07
CA ARG A 209 5.69 13.65 14.65
C ARG A 209 5.66 12.18 15.07
N ALA A 210 5.24 11.88 16.29
CA ALA A 210 5.13 10.51 16.76
C ALA A 210 4.07 9.72 15.97
N LEU A 211 2.88 10.31 15.74
CA LEU A 211 1.81 9.67 14.96
C LEU A 211 2.22 9.44 13.49
N LEU A 212 2.94 10.39 12.89
CA LEU A 212 3.51 10.21 11.55
C LEU A 212 4.56 9.08 11.54
N GLY A 213 5.41 9.01 12.57
CA GLY A 213 6.36 7.91 12.75
C GLY A 213 5.67 6.55 12.81
N TYR A 214 4.53 6.45 13.51
CA TYR A 214 3.71 5.23 13.50
C TYR A 214 3.22 4.88 12.08
N ALA A 215 2.74 5.84 11.30
CA ALA A 215 2.32 5.58 9.94
C ALA A 215 3.49 5.03 9.09
N TRP A 216 4.71 5.49 9.30
CA TRP A 216 5.90 5.08 8.56
C TRP A 216 6.52 3.75 9.02
N LEU A 217 6.08 3.17 10.15
CA LEU A 217 6.49 1.81 10.53
C LEU A 217 6.14 0.74 9.49
N CYS A 218 5.17 1.02 8.61
CA CYS A 218 4.83 0.14 7.48
C CYS A 218 6.03 -0.15 6.56
N GLY A 219 7.04 0.72 6.52
CA GLY A 219 8.26 0.48 5.75
C GLY A 219 9.06 -0.74 6.22
N PHE A 220 9.00 -1.09 7.50
CA PHE A 220 9.65 -2.31 8.00
C PHE A 220 8.80 -3.55 7.73
N SER A 221 7.50 -3.45 7.88
CA SER A 221 6.59 -4.57 7.71
C SER A 221 6.37 -4.98 6.25
N VAL A 222 6.60 -4.11 5.27
CA VAL A 222 6.48 -4.42 3.83
C VAL A 222 7.70 -5.17 3.26
N VAL A 223 8.84 -5.18 3.97
CA VAL A 223 10.09 -5.82 3.50
C VAL A 223 9.91 -7.29 3.10
N PRO A 224 9.16 -8.13 3.85
CA PRO A 224 8.92 -9.51 3.45
C PRO A 224 8.25 -9.67 2.08
N GLU A 225 7.35 -8.76 1.71
CA GLU A 225 6.67 -8.78 0.40
C GLU A 225 7.69 -8.56 -0.74
N GLY A 226 8.57 -7.58 -0.60
CA GLY A 226 9.61 -7.28 -1.59
C GLY A 226 10.68 -8.37 -1.71
N LEU A 227 10.87 -9.17 -0.67
CA LEU A 227 11.84 -10.26 -0.62
C LEU A 227 11.20 -11.66 -0.75
N ALA A 228 9.89 -11.76 -1.03
CA ALA A 228 9.18 -13.04 -1.05
C ALA A 228 9.77 -14.03 -2.07
N ALA A 229 10.13 -13.58 -3.28
CA ALA A 229 10.73 -14.44 -4.30
C ALA A 229 12.15 -14.93 -3.91
N PRO A 230 13.11 -14.09 -3.52
CA PRO A 230 14.41 -14.56 -3.06
C PRO A 230 14.31 -15.38 -1.76
N TYR A 231 13.34 -15.10 -0.87
CA TYR A 231 13.10 -15.88 0.34
C TYR A 231 12.63 -17.30 0.00
N ALA A 232 11.59 -17.42 -0.85
CA ALA A 232 11.07 -18.72 -1.29
C ALA A 232 12.16 -19.56 -1.97
N ALA A 233 12.96 -18.95 -2.84
CA ALA A 233 14.05 -19.62 -3.53
C ALA A 233 15.15 -20.12 -2.56
N ALA A 234 15.48 -19.32 -1.53
CA ALA A 234 16.45 -19.73 -0.50
C ALA A 234 15.98 -20.95 0.32
N GLU A 235 14.66 -21.14 0.44
CA GLU A 235 14.04 -22.31 1.09
C GLU A 235 13.70 -23.44 0.09
N GLY A 236 14.15 -23.36 -1.17
CA GLY A 236 13.90 -24.35 -2.21
C GLY A 236 12.44 -24.43 -2.67
N ALA A 237 11.65 -23.39 -2.43
CA ALA A 237 10.23 -23.33 -2.73
C ALA A 237 9.92 -22.59 -4.04
N GLY A 238 8.79 -22.93 -4.66
CA GLY A 238 8.38 -22.40 -5.97
C GLY A 238 7.48 -21.14 -5.88
N ALA A 239 6.98 -20.72 -7.04
CA ALA A 239 6.17 -19.51 -7.22
C ALA A 239 4.90 -19.47 -6.35
N GLY A 240 4.25 -20.62 -6.11
CA GLY A 240 3.10 -20.69 -5.21
C GLY A 240 3.41 -20.20 -3.80
N THR A 241 4.61 -20.55 -3.28
CA THR A 241 5.07 -20.09 -1.97
C THR A 241 5.34 -18.59 -1.96
N VAL A 242 5.82 -18.00 -3.07
CA VAL A 242 5.97 -16.54 -3.18
C VAL A 242 4.65 -15.84 -2.94
N GLY A 243 3.58 -16.28 -3.60
CA GLY A 243 2.24 -15.73 -3.40
C GLY A 243 1.72 -15.89 -1.97
N LEU A 244 1.97 -17.04 -1.34
CA LEU A 244 1.59 -17.27 0.06
C LEU A 244 2.36 -16.38 1.02
N LEU A 245 3.67 -16.19 0.83
CA LEU A 245 4.50 -15.28 1.63
C LEU A 245 3.99 -13.82 1.52
N MET A 246 3.63 -13.40 0.31
CA MET A 246 3.08 -12.06 0.09
C MET A 246 1.67 -11.91 0.68
N ALA A 247 0.83 -12.97 0.65
CA ALA A 247 -0.53 -12.95 1.18
C ALA A 247 -0.60 -13.05 2.72
N ALA A 248 0.41 -13.62 3.37
CA ALA A 248 0.37 -13.95 4.80
C ALA A 248 0.18 -12.69 5.67
N GLN A 249 0.92 -11.62 5.41
CA GLN A 249 0.84 -10.39 6.19
C GLN A 249 -0.50 -9.64 5.98
N PRO A 250 -0.99 -9.40 4.74
CA PRO A 250 -2.32 -8.84 4.53
C PRO A 250 -3.44 -9.65 5.16
N THR A 251 -3.33 -10.99 5.16
CA THR A 251 -4.27 -11.88 5.87
C THR A 251 -4.30 -11.56 7.37
N GLY A 252 -3.13 -11.46 7.99
CA GLY A 252 -3.01 -11.05 9.39
C GLY A 252 -3.57 -9.65 9.64
N ALA A 253 -3.34 -8.70 8.72
CA ALA A 253 -3.84 -7.33 8.82
C ALA A 253 -5.38 -7.28 8.82
N VAL A 254 -6.03 -8.05 7.94
CA VAL A 254 -7.50 -8.18 7.92
C VAL A 254 -8.00 -8.75 9.26
N LEU A 255 -7.41 -9.84 9.72
CA LEU A 255 -7.78 -10.46 11.00
C LEU A 255 -7.59 -9.49 12.16
N GLY A 256 -6.46 -8.80 12.22
CA GLY A 256 -6.17 -7.81 13.26
C GLY A 256 -7.14 -6.64 13.25
N ALA A 257 -7.48 -6.13 12.07
CA ALA A 257 -8.46 -5.05 11.90
C ALA A 257 -9.86 -5.49 12.40
N VAL A 258 -10.31 -6.69 12.03
CA VAL A 258 -11.61 -7.25 12.47
C VAL A 258 -11.62 -7.47 13.97
N LEU A 259 -10.58 -8.09 14.54
CA LEU A 259 -10.48 -8.33 15.97
C LEU A 259 -10.49 -7.02 16.77
N LEU A 260 -9.70 -6.02 16.33
CA LEU A 260 -9.65 -4.73 16.98
C LEU A 260 -10.99 -3.97 16.88
N ALA A 261 -11.63 -4.02 15.72
CA ALA A 261 -12.91 -3.35 15.50
C ALA A 261 -14.05 -3.99 16.29
N ARG A 262 -14.10 -5.33 16.35
CA ARG A 262 -15.20 -6.09 16.92
C ARG A 262 -15.12 -6.24 18.45
N PHE A 263 -13.91 -6.44 19.00
CA PHE A 263 -13.72 -6.83 20.39
C PHE A 263 -13.09 -5.75 21.26
N VAL A 264 -12.54 -4.66 20.67
CA VAL A 264 -11.88 -3.61 21.45
C VAL A 264 -12.66 -2.31 21.38
N ALA A 265 -13.10 -1.84 22.54
CA ALA A 265 -13.80 -0.55 22.67
C ALA A 265 -12.91 0.61 22.16
N PRO A 266 -13.47 1.64 21.49
CA PRO A 266 -12.72 2.75 20.91
C PRO A 266 -11.73 3.41 21.87
N ALA A 267 -12.11 3.61 23.13
CA ALA A 267 -11.26 4.20 24.15
C ALA A 267 -10.01 3.36 24.51
N ARG A 268 -10.07 2.04 24.31
CA ARG A 268 -8.92 1.16 24.57
C ARG A 268 -8.00 0.99 23.36
N ARG A 269 -8.47 1.29 22.14
CA ARG A 269 -7.67 1.12 20.90
C ARG A 269 -6.39 1.93 20.91
N LEU A 270 -6.44 3.16 21.43
CA LEU A 270 -5.25 4.02 21.57
C LEU A 270 -4.20 3.41 22.51
N ARG A 271 -4.62 2.76 23.60
CA ARG A 271 -3.70 2.09 24.54
C ARG A 271 -3.01 0.87 23.90
N LEU A 272 -3.68 0.19 22.97
CA LEU A 272 -3.13 -0.96 22.26
C LEU A 272 -2.25 -0.57 21.08
N MET A 273 -2.23 0.70 20.66
CA MET A 273 -1.45 1.17 19.51
C MET A 273 0.04 0.82 19.63
N GLY A 274 0.65 1.08 20.79
CA GLY A 274 2.06 0.76 21.05
C GLY A 274 2.36 -0.75 21.00
N PRO A 275 1.70 -1.59 21.82
CA PRO A 275 1.88 -3.04 21.78
C PRO A 275 1.65 -3.66 20.39
N LEU A 276 0.62 -3.23 19.67
CA LEU A 276 0.35 -3.71 18.31
C LEU A 276 1.44 -3.26 17.32
N ALA A 277 1.99 -2.05 17.47
CA ALA A 277 3.11 -1.60 16.65
C ALA A 277 4.38 -2.44 16.87
N VAL A 278 4.65 -2.86 18.10
CA VAL A 278 5.71 -3.83 18.38
C VAL A 278 5.38 -5.17 17.78
N LEU A 279 4.14 -5.65 17.90
CA LEU A 279 3.68 -6.91 17.33
C LEU A 279 3.78 -6.93 15.80
N SER A 280 3.69 -5.78 15.14
CA SER A 280 3.85 -5.70 13.67
C SER A 280 5.27 -5.94 13.19
N CYS A 281 6.27 -5.80 14.06
CA CYS A 281 7.69 -5.91 13.68
C CYS A 281 8.40 -7.06 14.39
N ALA A 282 8.12 -7.29 15.68
CA ALA A 282 8.85 -8.28 16.49
C ALA A 282 8.79 -9.72 15.99
N PRO A 283 7.67 -10.25 15.45
CA PRO A 283 7.62 -11.61 14.91
C PRO A 283 8.60 -11.84 13.75
N LEU A 284 8.91 -10.80 12.98
CA LEU A 284 9.86 -10.90 11.87
C LEU A 284 11.27 -11.30 12.33
N LEU A 285 11.65 -11.02 13.59
CA LEU A 285 12.90 -11.46 14.18
C LEU A 285 13.05 -12.99 14.16
N GLY A 286 11.93 -13.72 14.29
CA GLY A 286 11.88 -15.16 14.24
C GLY A 286 12.35 -15.75 12.90
N CYS A 287 12.30 -14.98 11.81
CA CYS A 287 12.81 -15.39 10.51
C CYS A 287 14.33 -15.64 10.52
N ALA A 288 15.09 -15.03 11.45
CA ALA A 288 16.54 -15.28 11.60
C ALA A 288 16.87 -16.74 11.88
N LEU A 289 15.96 -17.45 12.55
CA LEU A 289 16.11 -18.86 12.89
C LEU A 289 15.87 -19.80 11.70
N ARG A 290 15.44 -19.27 10.54
CA ARG A 290 15.05 -20.04 9.34
C ARG A 290 14.08 -21.18 9.67
N PRO A 291 12.92 -20.89 10.27
CA PRO A 291 12.06 -21.92 10.85
C PRO A 291 11.28 -22.73 9.80
N GLY A 292 11.57 -22.55 8.51
CA GLY A 292 10.84 -23.13 7.39
C GLY A 292 9.57 -22.35 7.03
N ILE A 293 9.01 -22.64 5.86
CA ILE A 293 7.90 -21.86 5.26
C ILE A 293 6.66 -21.81 6.17
N PRO A 294 6.14 -22.91 6.77
CA PRO A 294 4.89 -22.83 7.55
C PRO A 294 5.00 -21.88 8.75
N ILE A 295 6.11 -21.93 9.48
CA ILE A 295 6.32 -21.05 10.64
C ILE A 295 6.55 -19.61 10.18
N THR A 296 7.27 -19.40 9.07
CA THR A 296 7.45 -18.08 8.46
C THR A 296 6.11 -17.47 8.10
N LEU A 297 5.20 -18.20 7.46
CA LEU A 297 3.83 -17.72 7.14
C LEU A 297 3.08 -17.32 8.41
N ALA A 298 3.17 -18.12 9.48
CA ALA A 298 2.56 -17.76 10.77
C ALA A 298 3.17 -16.49 11.37
N LEU A 299 4.49 -16.32 11.34
CA LEU A 299 5.17 -15.11 11.81
C LEU A 299 4.76 -13.88 11.02
N LEU A 300 4.64 -13.99 9.69
CA LEU A 300 4.15 -12.91 8.83
C LEU A 300 2.69 -12.56 9.11
N ALA A 301 1.82 -13.56 9.32
CA ALA A 301 0.43 -13.34 9.66
C ALA A 301 0.29 -12.65 11.04
N VAL A 302 1.07 -13.06 12.04
CA VAL A 302 1.11 -12.38 13.35
C VAL A 302 1.64 -10.96 13.24
N SER A 303 2.68 -10.74 12.43
CA SER A 303 3.16 -9.39 12.09
C SER A 303 2.04 -8.55 11.45
N GLY A 304 1.32 -9.12 10.49
CA GLY A 304 0.16 -8.48 9.86
C GLY A 304 -0.93 -8.11 10.86
N LEU A 305 -1.28 -9.00 11.79
CA LEU A 305 -2.25 -8.72 12.85
C LEU A 305 -1.85 -7.49 13.67
N GLY A 306 -0.56 -7.34 13.94
CA GLY A 306 -0.01 -6.16 14.62
C GLY A 306 -0.29 -4.86 13.87
N THR A 307 -0.36 -4.85 12.52
CA THR A 307 -0.60 -3.63 11.73
C THR A 307 -1.94 -2.96 11.99
N ALA A 308 -2.87 -3.63 12.69
CA ALA A 308 -4.13 -3.05 13.15
C ALA A 308 -3.93 -1.77 14.01
N PHE A 309 -2.73 -1.53 14.56
CA PHE A 309 -2.40 -0.25 15.22
C PHE A 309 -2.65 0.96 14.31
N GLN A 310 -2.54 0.80 12.99
CA GLN A 310 -2.74 1.87 12.02
C GLN A 310 -4.15 2.46 12.08
N LEU A 311 -5.17 1.66 12.42
CA LEU A 311 -6.53 2.15 12.62
C LEU A 311 -6.59 3.17 13.76
N ALA A 312 -5.94 2.86 14.89
CA ALA A 312 -5.89 3.76 16.04
C ALA A 312 -5.01 4.98 15.77
N ALA A 313 -3.85 4.78 15.14
CA ALA A 313 -2.92 5.85 14.77
C ALA A 313 -3.56 6.84 13.79
N ASN A 314 -4.27 6.35 12.77
CA ASN A 314 -4.97 7.18 11.80
C ASN A 314 -6.10 8.00 12.46
N ALA A 315 -6.91 7.37 13.33
CA ALA A 315 -7.95 8.07 14.09
C ALA A 315 -7.37 9.18 14.97
N ALA A 316 -6.27 8.90 15.69
CA ALA A 316 -5.57 9.88 16.51
C ALA A 316 -4.98 11.02 15.67
N PHE A 317 -4.44 10.71 14.49
CA PHE A 317 -3.88 11.69 13.57
C PHE A 317 -4.96 12.63 13.00
N VAL A 318 -6.11 12.07 12.59
CA VAL A 318 -7.27 12.88 12.12
C VAL A 318 -7.73 13.86 13.18
N GLN A 319 -7.79 13.43 14.46
CA GLN A 319 -8.22 14.28 15.57
C GLN A 319 -7.17 15.35 15.94
N ALA A 320 -5.88 15.06 15.78
CA ALA A 320 -4.81 15.98 16.12
C ALA A 320 -4.60 17.09 15.06
N VAL A 321 -5.00 16.85 13.79
CA VAL A 321 -4.75 17.79 12.69
C VAL A 321 -5.93 18.77 12.54
N PRO A 322 -5.69 20.10 12.58
CA PRO A 322 -6.73 21.11 12.33
C PRO A 322 -7.41 20.92 10.97
N ALA A 323 -8.73 21.13 10.92
CA ALA A 323 -9.54 20.90 9.72
C ALA A 323 -9.03 21.68 8.49
N ALA A 324 -8.57 22.92 8.69
CA ALA A 324 -8.10 23.81 7.62
C ALA A 324 -6.88 23.28 6.85
N VAL A 325 -6.02 22.48 7.48
CA VAL A 325 -4.76 21.96 6.87
C VAL A 325 -4.76 20.44 6.74
N ARG A 326 -5.86 19.77 7.10
CA ARG A 326 -5.96 18.31 7.16
C ARG A 326 -5.57 17.65 5.84
N GLY A 327 -6.08 18.15 4.71
CA GLY A 327 -5.75 17.58 3.39
C GLY A 327 -4.25 17.66 3.05
N GLN A 328 -3.58 18.75 3.43
CA GLN A 328 -2.15 18.94 3.16
C GLN A 328 -1.31 17.97 4.01
N VAL A 329 -1.64 17.86 5.29
CA VAL A 329 -0.93 16.99 6.24
C VAL A 329 -1.13 15.51 5.90
N PHE A 330 -2.34 15.11 5.50
CA PHE A 330 -2.62 13.75 5.01
C PHE A 330 -1.89 13.43 3.71
N GLY A 331 -1.86 14.36 2.76
CA GLY A 331 -1.10 14.19 1.53
C GLY A 331 0.39 13.96 1.78
N LEU A 332 0.98 14.72 2.73
CA LEU A 332 2.37 14.54 3.13
C LEU A 332 2.60 13.20 3.84
N ALA A 333 1.69 12.79 4.73
CA ALA A 333 1.77 11.51 5.41
C ALA A 333 1.72 10.34 4.42
N GLN A 334 0.82 10.40 3.46
CA GLN A 334 0.66 9.37 2.42
C GLN A 334 1.88 9.30 1.48
N ALA A 335 2.41 10.45 1.06
CA ALA A 335 3.63 10.51 0.27
C ALA A 335 4.82 9.91 1.05
N GLY A 336 4.91 10.19 2.34
CA GLY A 336 5.91 9.59 3.21
C GLY A 336 5.79 8.07 3.35
N ILE A 337 4.56 7.54 3.47
CA ILE A 337 4.31 6.09 3.50
C ILE A 337 4.84 5.43 2.22
N ILE A 338 4.47 5.95 1.05
CA ILE A 338 4.90 5.44 -0.25
C ILE A 338 6.44 5.48 -0.39
N THR A 339 7.04 6.60 0.01
CA THR A 339 8.50 6.78 -0.03
C THR A 339 9.22 5.78 0.86
N VAL A 340 8.76 5.64 2.11
CA VAL A 340 9.39 4.75 3.09
C VAL A 340 9.24 3.29 2.68
N GLN A 341 8.08 2.88 2.16
CA GLN A 341 7.87 1.52 1.65
C GLN A 341 8.78 1.22 0.45
N GLY A 342 8.79 2.08 -0.56
CA GLY A 342 9.65 1.90 -1.73
C GLY A 342 11.14 1.87 -1.37
N ALA A 343 11.60 2.80 -0.52
CA ALA A 343 12.98 2.86 -0.06
C ALA A 343 13.36 1.62 0.79
N ALA A 344 12.49 1.18 1.71
CA ALA A 344 12.74 0.01 2.54
C ALA A 344 12.90 -1.26 1.71
N ILE A 345 12.03 -1.46 0.71
CA ILE A 345 12.11 -2.61 -0.20
C ILE A 345 13.40 -2.57 -1.03
N LEU A 346 13.73 -1.40 -1.58
CA LEU A 346 14.95 -1.25 -2.38
C LEU A 346 16.21 -1.51 -1.56
N LEU A 347 16.29 -0.95 -0.35
CA LEU A 347 17.39 -1.17 0.58
C LEU A 347 17.47 -2.65 1.01
N ALA A 348 16.33 -3.26 1.33
CA ALA A 348 16.26 -4.67 1.68
C ALA A 348 16.74 -5.56 0.53
N GLY A 349 16.34 -5.28 -0.72
CA GLY A 349 16.83 -5.97 -1.91
C GLY A 349 18.34 -5.81 -2.10
N ALA A 350 18.87 -4.61 -1.87
CA ALA A 350 20.31 -4.35 -1.94
C ALA A 350 21.08 -5.12 -0.86
N VAL A 351 20.60 -5.17 0.37
CA VAL A 351 21.22 -5.93 1.47
C VAL A 351 21.07 -7.45 1.23
N ALA A 352 19.94 -7.91 0.70
CA ALA A 352 19.68 -9.30 0.39
C ALA A 352 20.53 -9.84 -0.79
N SER A 353 21.20 -8.96 -1.55
CA SER A 353 22.22 -9.38 -2.52
C SER A 353 23.51 -9.91 -1.87
N ARG A 354 23.72 -9.65 -0.57
CA ARG A 354 24.91 -10.04 0.21
C ARG A 354 24.58 -10.90 1.42
N LEU A 355 23.38 -10.80 1.95
CA LEU A 355 22.91 -11.51 3.13
C LEU A 355 21.72 -12.40 2.78
N ALA A 356 21.52 -13.48 3.53
CA ALA A 356 20.35 -14.33 3.36
C ALA A 356 19.06 -13.51 3.55
N PRO A 357 18.03 -13.68 2.69
CA PRO A 357 16.77 -12.92 2.78
C PRO A 357 16.10 -13.01 4.16
N ALA A 358 16.19 -14.17 4.83
CA ALA A 358 15.68 -14.39 6.17
C ALA A 358 16.32 -13.43 7.22
N LEU A 359 17.62 -13.19 7.13
CA LEU A 359 18.34 -12.27 8.01
C LEU A 359 17.97 -10.82 7.72
N VAL A 360 17.72 -10.47 6.47
CA VAL A 360 17.29 -9.10 6.09
C VAL A 360 15.89 -8.82 6.61
N VAL A 361 14.96 -9.78 6.48
CA VAL A 361 13.61 -9.69 7.06
C VAL A 361 13.69 -9.54 8.59
N ALA A 362 14.51 -10.36 9.25
CA ALA A 362 14.71 -10.27 10.70
C ALA A 362 15.33 -8.94 11.13
N GLY A 363 16.30 -8.44 10.37
CA GLY A 363 16.92 -7.12 10.59
C GLY A 363 15.91 -5.98 10.50
N ALA A 364 15.05 -6.02 9.47
CA ALA A 364 13.93 -5.07 9.35
C ALA A 364 12.98 -5.16 10.55
N GLY A 365 12.67 -6.37 11.01
CA GLY A 365 11.89 -6.63 12.23
C GLY A 365 12.52 -6.02 13.48
N GLY A 366 13.83 -6.20 13.65
CA GLY A 366 14.59 -5.63 14.78
C GLY A 366 14.60 -4.10 14.79
N LEU A 367 14.92 -3.50 13.63
CA LEU A 367 14.90 -2.04 13.47
C LEU A 367 13.49 -1.48 13.67
N GLY A 368 12.48 -2.13 13.11
CA GLY A 368 11.06 -1.74 13.27
C GLY A 368 10.60 -1.83 14.72
N THR A 369 11.01 -2.88 15.45
CA THR A 369 10.70 -3.04 16.89
C THR A 369 11.35 -1.94 17.72
N ALA A 370 12.62 -1.61 17.45
CA ALA A 370 13.33 -0.51 18.13
C ALA A 370 12.67 0.84 17.81
N ALA A 371 12.27 1.06 16.54
CA ALA A 371 11.55 2.26 16.14
C ALA A 371 10.19 2.36 16.83
N ALA A 372 9.42 1.27 16.92
CA ALA A 372 8.14 1.23 17.64
C ALA A 372 8.32 1.56 19.13
N ALA A 373 9.31 0.96 19.81
CA ALA A 373 9.62 1.27 21.20
C ALA A 373 9.95 2.74 21.41
N ARG A 374 10.76 3.33 20.52
CA ARG A 374 11.07 4.76 20.55
C ARG A 374 9.84 5.64 20.37
N LEU A 375 8.93 5.26 19.46
CA LEU A 375 7.70 6.00 19.22
C LEU A 375 6.75 5.94 20.42
N ILE A 376 6.64 4.78 21.09
CA ILE A 376 5.88 4.63 22.34
C ILE A 376 6.41 5.63 23.38
N TRP A 377 7.72 5.66 23.57
CA TRP A 377 8.37 6.57 24.52
C TRP A 377 8.17 8.04 24.15
N SER A 378 8.33 8.40 22.86
CA SER A 378 8.17 9.77 22.39
C SER A 378 6.74 10.29 22.54
N LEU A 379 5.74 9.44 22.23
CA LEU A 379 4.33 9.78 22.36
C LEU A 379 3.96 9.98 23.84
N SER A 380 4.37 9.06 24.72
CA SER A 380 4.12 9.17 26.16
C SER A 380 4.76 10.42 26.79
N ARG A 381 5.95 10.84 26.32
CA ARG A 381 6.56 12.10 26.75
C ARG A 381 5.78 13.32 26.28
N ALA A 382 5.31 13.31 25.01
CA ALA A 382 4.53 14.40 24.46
C ALA A 382 3.19 14.57 25.21
N GLU A 383 2.53 13.47 25.55
CA GLU A 383 1.27 13.48 26.31
C GLU A 383 1.48 13.99 27.75
N ARG A 384 2.52 13.53 28.45
CA ARG A 384 2.87 14.04 29.79
C ARG A 384 3.18 15.54 29.79
N ALA A 385 3.96 16.00 28.82
CA ALA A 385 4.28 17.42 28.68
C ALA A 385 3.01 18.27 28.39
N ALA A 386 2.07 17.74 27.62
CA ALA A 386 0.79 18.40 27.37
C ALA A 386 -0.09 18.45 28.65
N ALA A 387 -0.18 17.35 29.40
CA ALA A 387 -0.91 17.29 30.66
C ALA A 387 -0.35 18.27 31.71
N GLN A 388 0.97 18.36 31.84
CA GLN A 388 1.64 19.33 32.73
C GLN A 388 1.33 20.79 32.36
N ARG A 389 1.30 21.12 31.06
CA ARG A 389 0.92 22.48 30.59
C ARG A 389 -0.55 22.80 30.85
N ALA A 390 -1.41 21.78 30.87
CA ALA A 390 -2.84 21.92 31.16
C ALA A 390 -3.18 21.92 32.67
N GLY A 391 -2.19 21.76 33.56
CA GLY A 391 -2.39 21.69 35.01
C GLY A 391 -3.12 20.43 35.49
N LEU A 392 -3.17 19.37 34.68
CA LEU A 392 -3.82 18.12 35.02
C LEU A 392 -2.83 17.19 35.77
N PRO A 393 -3.27 16.51 36.84
CA PRO A 393 -2.46 15.49 37.51
C PRO A 393 -2.09 14.39 36.51
N GLY A 394 -0.82 13.99 36.47
CA GLY A 394 -0.24 13.02 35.55
C GLY A 394 -0.58 11.56 35.87
#